data_4037d4dda97d554d750fbd6e6c792730
#
_entry.id   4037d4dda97d554d750fbd6e6c792730
#
_cell.length_a   1.000
_cell.length_b   1.000
_cell.length_c   1.000
_cell.angle_alpha   90.00
_cell.angle_beta   90.00
_cell.angle_gamma   90.00
#
_symmetry.space_group_name_H-M   'P 1'
#
loop_
_entity.id
_entity.type
_entity.pdbx_description
1 polymer ?
#
loop_
_entity_poly.entity_id
_entity_poly.type
_entity_poly.pdbx_seq_one_letter_code
_entity_poly.pdbx_strand_id
1 'polypeptide(L)' 'MSRFPEASVACLKRVMLARAPEFSFLPADVTAIMLETGLNQSQIRVWGDHFRMRYATEKERMDFLSSDGSDKVT' A
#
# COMPACT_ATOMS: atom_id res chain seq x y z
N MET A 1 -3.41 20.11 5.51
CA MET A 1 -3.02 18.74 5.39
C MET A 1 -3.93 17.94 4.48
N SER A 2 -3.34 17.27 3.57
CA SER A 2 -4.09 16.55 2.58
C SER A 2 -4.44 15.15 3.08
N ARG A 3 -5.68 14.81 2.97
CA ARG A 3 -6.12 13.52 3.44
C ARG A 3 -7.07 12.93 2.42
N PHE A 4 -6.79 11.71 2.01
CA PHE A 4 -7.64 11.06 1.03
C PHE A 4 -8.92 10.57 1.68
N PRO A 5 -10.05 10.64 0.96
CA PRO A 5 -11.30 10.08 1.47
C PRO A 5 -11.13 8.59 1.72
N GLU A 6 -11.88 8.09 2.69
CA GLU A 6 -11.82 6.69 3.05
C GLU A 6 -12.12 5.78 1.87
N ALA A 7 -13.11 6.15 1.08
CA ALA A 7 -13.48 5.33 -0.07
C ALA A 7 -12.33 5.25 -1.08
N SER A 8 -11.63 6.37 -1.26
CA SER A 8 -10.49 6.39 -2.17
C SER A 8 -9.38 5.52 -1.66
N VAL A 9 -9.09 5.60 -0.36
CA VAL A 9 -8.06 4.78 0.24
C VAL A 9 -8.40 3.30 0.11
N ALA A 10 -9.65 2.96 0.30
CA ALA A 10 -10.08 1.57 0.18
C ALA A 10 -9.83 1.06 -1.24
N CYS A 11 -10.12 1.90 -2.22
CA CYS A 11 -9.88 1.54 -3.62
C CYS A 11 -8.41 1.34 -3.89
N LEU A 12 -7.59 2.29 -3.46
CA LEU A 12 -6.15 2.22 -3.65
C LEU A 12 -5.57 0.97 -2.99
N LYS A 13 -6.01 0.70 -1.78
CA LYS A 13 -5.53 -0.43 -1.03
C LYS A 13 -5.89 -1.75 -1.70
N ARG A 14 -7.13 -1.83 -2.17
CA ARG A 14 -7.60 -3.04 -2.84
C ARG A 14 -6.74 -3.36 -4.06
N VAL A 15 -6.50 -2.34 -4.88
CA VAL A 15 -5.71 -2.52 -6.08
C VAL A 15 -4.27 -2.85 -5.73
N MET A 16 -3.72 -2.14 -4.75
CA MET A 16 -2.34 -2.37 -4.34
C MET A 16 -2.15 -3.80 -3.85
N LEU A 17 -3.07 -4.30 -3.04
CA LEU A 17 -2.96 -5.65 -2.52
C LEU A 17 -3.10 -6.69 -3.63
N ALA A 18 -3.87 -6.36 -4.66
CA ALA A 18 -4.01 -7.26 -5.79
C ALA A 18 -2.71 -7.35 -6.58
N ARG A 19 -1.82 -6.39 -6.41
CA ARG A 19 -0.53 -6.37 -7.10
C ARG A 19 0.61 -6.90 -6.23
N ALA A 20 0.29 -7.52 -5.11
CA ALA A 20 1.32 -8.09 -4.27
C ALA A 20 2.06 -9.17 -5.04
N PRO A 21 3.32 -9.40 -4.74
CA PRO A 21 4.13 -8.75 -3.72
C PRO A 21 4.83 -7.47 -4.18
N GLU A 22 4.67 -7.09 -5.42
CA GLU A 22 5.39 -5.96 -5.95
C GLU A 22 4.79 -4.63 -5.55
N PHE A 23 3.47 -4.62 -5.30
CA PHE A 23 2.77 -3.40 -4.88
C PHE A 23 3.07 -2.25 -5.82
N SER A 24 2.78 -2.49 -7.08
CA SER A 24 3.07 -1.51 -8.12
C SER A 24 1.85 -1.33 -9.00
N PHE A 25 1.40 -0.08 -9.17
CA PHE A 25 0.26 0.21 -10.02
C PHE A 25 0.65 0.10 -11.48
N LEU A 26 -0.14 -0.60 -12.24
CA LEU A 26 -0.01 -0.61 -13.68
C LEU A 26 -0.69 0.63 -14.26
N PRO A 27 -0.32 1.03 -15.49
CA PRO A 27 -1.00 2.18 -16.10
C PRO A 27 -2.51 2.04 -16.11
N ALA A 28 -3.00 0.83 -16.37
CA ALA A 28 -4.44 0.60 -16.38
C ALA A 28 -5.04 0.78 -14.99
N ASP A 29 -4.30 0.39 -13.97
CA ASP A 29 -4.73 0.56 -12.59
C ASP A 29 -4.89 2.03 -12.25
N VAL A 30 -3.90 2.81 -12.63
CA VAL A 30 -3.91 4.25 -12.37
C VAL A 30 -5.12 4.89 -13.03
N THR A 31 -5.36 4.55 -14.28
CA THR A 31 -6.50 5.10 -14.99
C THR A 31 -7.81 4.74 -14.32
N ALA A 32 -7.95 3.48 -13.94
CA ALA A 32 -9.17 3.02 -13.28
C ALA A 32 -9.40 3.74 -11.95
N ILE A 33 -8.33 3.89 -11.19
CA ILE A 33 -8.42 4.55 -9.89
C ILE A 33 -8.79 6.02 -10.08
N MET A 34 -8.19 6.66 -11.07
CA MET A 34 -8.50 8.05 -11.35
C MET A 34 -9.99 8.24 -11.66
N LEU A 35 -10.52 7.34 -12.45
CA LEU A 35 -11.94 7.41 -12.82
C LEU A 35 -12.83 7.14 -11.62
N GLU A 36 -12.43 6.24 -10.79
CA GLU A 36 -13.25 5.83 -9.66
C GLU A 36 -13.19 6.82 -8.50
N THR A 37 -12.01 7.36 -8.24
CA THR A 37 -11.81 8.19 -7.05
C THR A 37 -11.70 9.68 -7.34
N GLY A 38 -11.39 10.04 -8.56
CA GLY A 38 -11.17 11.44 -8.89
C GLY A 38 -9.78 11.94 -8.52
N LEU A 39 -8.93 11.08 -8.01
CA LEU A 39 -7.57 11.47 -7.70
C LEU A 39 -6.76 11.62 -8.97
N ASN A 40 -5.72 12.44 -8.92
CA ASN A 40 -4.85 12.58 -10.08
C ASN A 40 -3.71 11.57 -9.98
N GLN A 41 -2.97 11.47 -11.06
CA GLN A 41 -1.89 10.50 -11.16
C GLN A 41 -0.84 10.69 -10.09
N SER A 42 -0.47 11.94 -9.82
CA SER A 42 0.53 12.23 -8.81
C SER A 42 0.11 11.75 -7.44
N GLN A 43 -1.16 11.99 -7.10
CA GLN A 43 -1.67 11.59 -5.81
C GLN A 43 -1.62 10.08 -5.66
N ILE A 44 -1.99 9.37 -6.72
CA ILE A 44 -1.99 7.92 -6.69
C ILE A 44 -0.57 7.39 -6.52
N ARG A 45 0.37 7.98 -7.23
CA ARG A 45 1.75 7.53 -7.13
C ARG A 45 2.34 7.78 -5.76
N VAL A 46 2.08 8.96 -5.21
CA VAL A 46 2.58 9.30 -3.88
C VAL A 46 2.00 8.34 -2.85
N TRP A 47 0.70 8.07 -2.96
CA TRP A 47 0.07 7.14 -2.04
C TRP A 47 0.71 5.76 -2.14
N GLY A 48 0.96 5.31 -3.36
CA GLY A 48 1.58 4.02 -3.58
C GLY A 48 2.97 3.93 -2.99
N ASP A 49 3.75 4.98 -3.15
CA ASP A 49 5.09 5.01 -2.57
C ASP A 49 5.04 4.92 -1.06
N HIS A 50 4.14 5.68 -0.46
CA HIS A 50 4.00 5.65 0.99
C HIS A 50 3.53 4.29 1.48
N PHE A 51 2.63 3.68 0.73
CA PHE A 51 2.15 2.35 1.10
C PHE A 51 3.28 1.34 1.08
N ARG A 52 4.08 1.36 0.02
CA ARG A 52 5.18 0.42 -0.10
C ARG A 52 6.18 0.60 1.03
N MET A 53 6.50 1.84 1.35
CA MET A 53 7.43 2.11 2.42
C MET A 53 6.91 1.61 3.76
N ARG A 54 5.65 1.91 4.02
CA ARG A 54 5.05 1.51 5.28
C ARG A 54 4.92 0.00 5.38
N TYR A 55 4.49 -0.62 4.29
CA TYR A 55 4.30 -2.06 4.27
C TYR A 55 5.63 -2.78 4.48
N ALA A 56 6.66 -2.30 3.81
CA ALA A 56 7.98 -2.91 3.96
C ALA A 56 8.47 -2.80 5.38
N THR A 57 8.30 -1.63 5.98
CA THR A 57 8.72 -1.41 7.35
C THR A 57 7.96 -2.31 8.31
N GLU A 58 6.67 -2.39 8.13
CA GLU A 58 5.85 -3.22 9.00
C GLU A 58 6.18 -4.68 8.84
N LYS A 59 6.41 -5.08 7.60
CA LYS A 59 6.76 -6.46 7.35
C LYS A 59 8.10 -6.83 7.97
N GLU A 60 9.07 -5.95 7.84
CA GLU A 60 10.36 -6.18 8.44
C GLU A 60 10.25 -6.30 9.94
N ARG A 61 9.45 -5.43 10.51
CA ARG A 61 9.23 -5.42 11.93
C ARG A 61 8.55 -6.70 12.39
N MET A 62 7.54 -7.12 11.64
CA MET A 62 6.84 -8.35 11.97
C MET A 62 7.76 -9.56 11.84
N ASP A 63 8.57 -9.56 10.81
CA ASP A 63 9.52 -10.65 10.63
C ASP A 63 10.50 -10.70 11.79
N PHE A 64 10.98 -9.54 12.19
CA PHE A 64 11.91 -9.46 13.30
C PHE A 64 11.28 -9.96 14.58
N LEU A 65 10.08 -9.48 14.87
CA LEU A 65 9.37 -9.87 16.08
C LEU A 65 9.04 -11.35 16.08
N SER A 66 8.64 -11.83 14.94
CA SER A 66 8.31 -13.23 14.79
C SER A 66 9.52 -14.11 15.06
N SER A 67 10.62 -13.72 14.46
CA SER A 67 11.87 -14.44 14.64
C SER A 67 12.31 -14.42 16.08
N ASP A 68 12.24 -13.25 16.66
CA ASP A 68 12.61 -13.07 18.06
C ASP A 68 11.69 -13.87 18.97
N GLY A 69 10.41 -13.81 18.67
CA GLY A 69 9.45 -14.55 19.43
C GLY A 69 9.68 -16.04 19.35
N SER A 70 10.04 -16.50 18.18
CA SER A 70 10.35 -17.88 17.96
C SER A 70 11.48 -18.32 18.86
N ASP A 71 12.49 -17.51 18.88
CA ASP A 71 13.67 -17.80 19.69
C ASP A 71 13.30 -17.82 21.17
N LYS A 72 12.51 -16.87 21.56
CA LYS A 72 12.13 -16.76 22.95
C LYS A 72 11.30 -17.93 23.39
N VAL A 73 10.49 -18.40 22.52
CA VAL A 73 9.62 -19.51 22.85
C VAL A 73 10.42 -20.72 23.25
N THR A 74 11.52 -20.85 22.64
CA THR A 74 12.38 -21.99 22.95
C THR A 74 13.19 -21.81 24.19
#